data_07e7fb4dbcf1992f3b2a79f69524bb65
#
_entry.id   07e7fb4dbcf1992f3b2a79f69524bb65
#
_cell.length_a   1.000
_cell.length_b   1.000
_cell.length_c   1.000
_cell.angle_alpha   90.00
_cell.angle_beta   90.00
_cell.angle_gamma   90.00
#
_symmetry.space_group_name_H-M   'P 1'
#
loop_
_entity.id
_entity.type
_entity.pdbx_description
1 polymer ?
#
loop_
_entity_poly.entity_id
_entity_poly.type
_entity_poly.pdbx_seq_one_letter_code
_entity_poly.pdbx_strand_id
1 'polypeptide(L)'
;MGRLANRAAPTQAGDTMARVDTATRAAARITRVRSRVLDLPLPADFRPAWGRGEVQGSFFVTLVEIETEDGITGVTAAEAGPEAAVAIERFVTPHLVGQDGAAPERLIGVLRDAEVLGSPVYFVEVALWDIVGKLAGMPVYRLWGAATERVRAYCATGEVRTAERRVEDCRRIAADGFRAVKLRFHSDDPREDIKVVEAVRRELGDRLAILVDANQAGVLPGMGGHRQWSFQTAVNVARELERLGVVWLEEPLSRHDYAGLRRLRDRLGTLQLAGGENNHGIQEFALLVEKGCYDVLQPDAVLSEGVYQIKKIAALAEAAGLVVAPHTWTHGIGLLANLHLVASIPNTSLFEFPHEPPGWPASALSQMLVEKPWIDQDGCLAPPQRPGFGFELDEELVERYTVARFG
;
A
#
# COMPACT_ATOMS: atom_id res chain seq x y z
N MET A 1 -60.20 17.00 60.25
CA MET A 1 -59.33 16.54 61.38
C MET A 1 -58.42 15.46 60.80
N GLY A 2 -57.18 15.56 60.59
CA GLY A 2 -56.11 16.35 61.17
C GLY A 2 -54.81 15.59 60.98
N ARG A 3 -53.80 16.38 60.63
CA ARG A 3 -52.36 16.22 60.85
C ARG A 3 -51.63 15.25 59.91
N LEU A 4 -50.85 15.84 59.01
CA LEU A 4 -49.49 16.40 59.13
C LEU A 4 -48.42 15.34 59.34
N ALA A 5 -47.66 15.16 58.26
CA ALA A 5 -46.28 15.59 58.09
C ALA A 5 -45.24 14.62 58.69
N ASN A 6 -44.42 14.07 57.86
CA ASN A 6 -42.99 14.32 58.06
C ASN A 6 -42.23 14.21 56.70
N ARG A 7 -41.64 15.36 56.29
CA ARG A 7 -40.69 15.42 55.22
C ARG A 7 -39.33 14.89 55.75
N ALA A 8 -38.83 13.84 55.13
CA ALA A 8 -37.40 13.51 55.23
C ALA A 8 -36.68 14.25 54.10
N ALA A 9 -35.63 14.98 54.44
CA ALA A 9 -34.75 15.72 53.51
C ALA A 9 -33.99 14.75 52.60
N PRO A 10 -33.68 15.13 51.32
CA PRO A 10 -32.85 14.35 50.47
C PRO A 10 -31.39 14.45 50.97
N THR A 11 -30.80 13.32 51.32
CA THR A 11 -29.34 13.15 51.48
C THR A 11 -28.66 13.52 50.18
N GLN A 12 -27.79 14.49 50.22
CA GLN A 12 -26.82 14.82 49.18
C GLN A 12 -25.96 13.56 48.94
N ALA A 13 -26.25 12.81 47.89
CA ALA A 13 -25.27 11.92 47.26
C ALA A 13 -24.21 12.80 46.61
N GLY A 14 -23.04 12.82 47.22
CA GLY A 14 -21.89 13.53 46.73
C GLY A 14 -21.54 13.08 45.32
N ASP A 15 -21.63 14.03 44.40
CA ASP A 15 -21.22 13.90 43.02
C ASP A 15 -19.68 13.86 42.98
N THR A 16 -19.12 12.65 43.19
CA THR A 16 -17.72 12.36 42.98
C THR A 16 -17.58 11.93 41.50
N MET A 17 -17.94 12.82 40.59
CA MET A 17 -17.34 12.76 39.27
C MET A 17 -15.83 13.00 39.49
N ALA A 18 -15.07 11.90 39.38
CA ALA A 18 -13.63 12.00 39.27
C ALA A 18 -13.36 12.99 38.15
N ARG A 19 -12.79 14.15 38.51
CA ARG A 19 -12.20 15.05 37.54
C ARG A 19 -11.16 14.20 36.80
N VAL A 20 -11.46 13.83 35.57
CA VAL A 20 -10.44 13.35 34.63
C VAL A 20 -9.42 14.49 34.58
N ASP A 21 -8.29 14.23 35.20
CA ASP A 21 -7.18 15.16 35.21
C ASP A 21 -6.79 15.38 33.75
N THR A 22 -7.12 16.56 33.19
CA THR A 22 -6.73 16.99 31.86
C THR A 22 -5.25 17.42 31.85
N ALA A 23 -4.52 17.05 32.88
CA ALA A 23 -3.11 17.27 32.97
C ALA A 23 -2.35 16.34 32.01
N THR A 24 -1.66 16.96 31.09
CA THR A 24 -0.64 16.42 30.19
C THR A 24 -1.14 15.48 29.09
N ARG A 25 -1.90 16.03 28.16
CA ARG A 25 -1.78 15.61 26.78
C ARG A 25 -0.32 15.93 26.38
N ALA A 26 0.52 14.88 26.21
CA ALA A 26 1.84 15.07 25.65
C ALA A 26 1.68 15.91 24.38
N ALA A 27 2.39 17.02 24.30
CA ALA A 27 2.23 17.95 23.20
C ALA A 27 2.96 17.37 21.99
N ALA A 28 2.24 16.64 21.15
CA ALA A 28 2.76 16.15 19.87
C ALA A 28 2.93 17.29 18.85
N ARG A 29 3.29 18.49 19.34
CA ARG A 29 3.49 19.65 18.50
C ARG A 29 4.67 19.44 17.58
N ILE A 30 4.43 19.48 16.27
CA ILE A 30 5.45 19.35 15.25
C ILE A 30 6.39 20.53 15.32
N THR A 31 7.68 20.25 15.50
CA THR A 31 8.75 21.25 15.57
C THR A 31 9.54 21.34 14.29
N ARG A 32 9.64 20.21 13.55
CA ARG A 32 10.43 20.13 12.33
C ARG A 32 9.91 19.04 11.39
N VAL A 33 10.05 19.29 10.09
CA VAL A 33 9.89 18.31 9.03
C VAL A 33 11.18 18.30 8.22
N ARG A 34 11.79 17.13 8.06
CA ARG A 34 13.00 16.91 7.25
C ARG A 34 12.74 15.91 6.16
N SER A 35 13.41 16.09 5.03
CA SER A 35 13.42 15.08 3.95
C SER A 35 14.86 14.77 3.53
N ARG A 36 15.14 13.48 3.33
CA ARG A 36 16.38 12.97 2.74
C ARG A 36 16.02 12.24 1.46
N VAL A 37 16.67 12.58 0.37
CA VAL A 37 16.52 11.86 -0.90
C VAL A 37 17.66 10.88 -1.01
N LEU A 38 17.34 9.61 -1.18
CA LEU A 38 18.29 8.53 -1.33
C LEU A 38 18.28 8.01 -2.75
N ASP A 39 19.44 7.64 -3.30
CA ASP A 39 19.59 6.86 -4.53
C ASP A 39 20.08 5.46 -4.15
N LEU A 40 19.14 4.54 -4.05
CA LEU A 40 19.37 3.20 -3.51
C LEU A 40 19.76 2.23 -4.64
N PRO A 41 20.95 1.60 -4.59
CA PRO A 41 21.39 0.70 -5.64
C PRO A 41 20.58 -0.61 -5.63
N LEU A 42 20.35 -1.14 -6.82
CA LEU A 42 19.88 -2.50 -7.01
C LEU A 42 21.07 -3.47 -7.11
N PRO A 43 20.91 -4.72 -6.66
CA PRO A 43 22.02 -5.70 -6.71
C PRO A 43 22.35 -6.20 -8.10
N ALA A 44 21.45 -6.03 -9.06
CA ALA A 44 21.63 -6.29 -10.48
C ALA A 44 20.64 -5.45 -11.30
N ASP A 45 20.89 -5.38 -12.61
CA ASP A 45 19.97 -4.75 -13.54
C ASP A 45 18.54 -5.30 -13.38
N PHE A 46 17.57 -4.41 -13.26
CA PHE A 46 16.15 -4.72 -13.25
C PHE A 46 15.48 -4.11 -14.49
N ARG A 47 14.63 -4.88 -15.15
CA ARG A 47 13.87 -4.46 -16.32
C ARG A 47 12.38 -4.54 -16.04
N PRO A 48 11.80 -3.50 -15.41
CA PRO A 48 10.39 -3.52 -15.07
C PRO A 48 9.52 -3.72 -16.31
N ALA A 49 8.53 -4.61 -16.21
CA ALA A 49 7.62 -4.90 -17.32
C ALA A 49 6.85 -3.65 -17.78
N TRP A 50 6.52 -2.76 -16.86
CA TRP A 50 5.87 -1.47 -17.10
C TRP A 50 6.83 -0.37 -17.59
N GLY A 51 8.14 -0.56 -17.46
CA GLY A 51 9.18 0.30 -18.02
C GLY A 51 9.47 -0.06 -19.47
N ARG A 52 9.68 0.91 -20.29
CA ARG A 52 9.84 0.84 -21.77
C ARG A 52 11.14 0.22 -22.27
N GLY A 53 11.64 -0.83 -21.63
CA GLY A 53 12.97 -1.38 -21.87
C GLY A 53 14.05 -0.60 -21.14
N GLU A 54 13.69 0.31 -20.27
CA GLU A 54 14.58 0.94 -19.31
C GLU A 54 15.20 -0.11 -18.41
N VAL A 55 16.48 0.10 -18.11
CA VAL A 55 17.23 -0.74 -17.18
C VAL A 55 17.46 0.10 -15.94
N GLN A 56 16.96 -0.37 -14.82
CA GLN A 56 17.14 0.27 -13.52
C GLN A 56 18.29 -0.39 -12.78
N GLY A 57 19.30 0.40 -12.42
CA GLY A 57 20.41 -0.01 -11.54
C GLY A 57 20.29 0.57 -10.14
N SER A 58 19.37 1.52 -9.94
CA SER A 58 19.03 2.15 -8.66
C SER A 58 17.62 2.70 -8.71
N PHE A 59 17.10 3.13 -7.56
CA PHE A 59 15.83 3.84 -7.46
C PHE A 59 15.88 4.92 -6.37
N PHE A 60 15.15 6.01 -6.60
CA PHE A 60 15.07 7.10 -5.64
C PHE A 60 14.03 6.82 -4.55
N VAL A 61 14.37 7.20 -3.33
CA VAL A 61 13.44 7.21 -2.19
C VAL A 61 13.54 8.56 -1.50
N THR A 62 12.40 9.22 -1.32
CA THR A 62 12.28 10.38 -0.45
C THR A 62 11.82 9.91 0.93
N LEU A 63 12.74 9.92 1.89
CA LEU A 63 12.51 9.66 3.30
C LEU A 63 12.10 10.95 4.00
N VAL A 64 11.04 10.91 4.82
CA VAL A 64 10.51 12.06 5.55
C VAL A 64 10.46 11.75 7.04
N GLU A 65 10.94 12.70 7.85
CA GLU A 65 10.95 12.65 9.31
C GLU A 65 10.20 13.86 9.86
N ILE A 66 9.24 13.62 10.74
CA ILE A 66 8.46 14.65 11.43
C ILE A 66 8.79 14.58 12.93
N GLU A 67 9.46 15.59 13.42
CA GLU A 67 9.87 15.70 14.84
C GLU A 67 8.84 16.48 15.64
N THR A 68 8.57 16.02 16.86
CA THR A 68 7.68 16.68 17.80
C THR A 68 8.46 17.24 18.99
N GLU A 69 7.87 18.17 19.75
CA GLU A 69 8.53 18.86 20.87
C GLU A 69 8.84 17.94 22.06
N ASP A 70 8.18 16.79 22.17
CA ASP A 70 8.43 15.74 23.16
C ASP A 70 9.43 14.67 22.69
N GLY A 71 10.09 14.92 21.54
CA GLY A 71 11.17 14.09 21.01
C GLY A 71 10.72 12.85 20.24
N ILE A 72 9.43 12.71 19.94
CA ILE A 72 8.94 11.64 19.07
C ILE A 72 9.19 12.02 17.62
N THR A 73 9.72 11.10 16.83
CA THR A 73 9.89 11.27 15.39
C THR A 73 9.01 10.25 14.65
N GLY A 74 8.09 10.75 13.83
CA GLY A 74 7.36 9.95 12.85
C GLY A 74 8.14 9.84 11.56
N VAL A 75 8.15 8.65 10.95
CA VAL A 75 8.96 8.37 9.77
C VAL A 75 8.12 7.75 8.67
N THR A 76 8.37 8.20 7.44
CA THR A 76 7.78 7.63 6.23
C THR A 76 8.73 7.74 5.05
N ALA A 77 8.38 7.09 3.95
CA ALA A 77 9.09 7.27 2.69
C ALA A 77 8.16 7.02 1.48
N ALA A 78 8.60 7.44 0.31
CA ALA A 78 8.01 7.06 -0.97
C ALA A 78 9.10 6.82 -2.02
N GLU A 79 8.81 6.00 -3.02
CA GLU A 79 9.62 5.88 -4.23
C GLU A 79 9.42 7.14 -5.08
N ALA A 80 10.15 8.18 -4.72
CA ALA A 80 10.09 9.51 -5.33
C ALA A 80 11.44 10.19 -5.25
N GLY A 81 11.72 11.05 -6.20
CA GLY A 81 12.96 11.82 -6.30
C GLY A 81 12.92 13.16 -5.56
N PRO A 82 13.88 14.05 -5.85
CA PRO A 82 14.00 15.37 -5.20
C PRO A 82 12.74 16.25 -5.33
N GLU A 83 11.94 16.05 -6.37
CA GLU A 83 10.70 16.81 -6.62
C GLU A 83 9.69 16.66 -5.46
N ALA A 84 9.57 15.45 -4.88
CA ALA A 84 8.70 15.22 -3.74
C ALA A 84 9.22 15.95 -2.49
N ALA A 85 10.53 15.91 -2.24
CA ALA A 85 11.14 16.60 -1.11
C ALA A 85 10.97 18.14 -1.22
N VAL A 86 11.14 18.71 -2.43
CA VAL A 86 10.87 20.13 -2.71
C VAL A 86 9.41 20.47 -2.47
N ALA A 87 8.48 19.62 -2.90
CA ALA A 87 7.06 19.84 -2.67
C ALA A 87 6.72 19.82 -1.18
N ILE A 88 7.28 18.87 -0.42
CA ILE A 88 7.10 18.79 1.04
C ILE A 88 7.63 20.04 1.71
N GLU A 89 8.86 20.45 1.40
CA GLU A 89 9.46 21.66 1.98
C GLU A 89 8.62 22.90 1.70
N ARG A 90 8.14 23.04 0.47
CA ARG A 90 7.46 24.26 0.01
C ARG A 90 5.98 24.32 0.39
N PHE A 91 5.26 23.20 0.28
CA PHE A 91 3.80 23.18 0.37
C PHE A 91 3.26 22.47 1.61
N VAL A 92 4.05 21.63 2.27
CA VAL A 92 3.59 20.83 3.42
C VAL A 92 4.21 21.33 4.72
N THR A 93 5.53 21.44 4.79
CA THR A 93 6.25 21.85 6.01
C THR A 93 5.72 23.13 6.67
N PRO A 94 5.44 24.24 5.93
CA PRO A 94 4.95 25.47 6.56
C PRO A 94 3.59 25.33 7.24
N HIS A 95 2.81 24.32 6.84
CA HIS A 95 1.46 24.06 7.35
C HIS A 95 1.41 22.96 8.40
N LEU A 96 2.47 22.15 8.53
CA LEU A 96 2.60 21.12 9.55
C LEU A 96 3.31 21.64 10.81
N VAL A 97 4.36 22.43 10.64
CA VAL A 97 5.13 22.97 11.79
C VAL A 97 4.22 23.80 12.69
N GLY A 98 4.24 23.51 13.99
CA GLY A 98 3.39 24.12 15.00
C GLY A 98 2.03 23.45 15.20
N GLN A 99 1.65 22.51 14.33
CA GLN A 99 0.40 21.73 14.46
C GLN A 99 0.58 20.53 15.41
N ASP A 100 -0.53 19.95 15.82
CA ASP A 100 -0.58 18.72 16.61
C ASP A 100 -0.40 17.50 15.71
N GLY A 101 0.76 16.84 15.74
CA GLY A 101 1.07 15.65 14.96
C GLY A 101 0.23 14.43 15.35
N ALA A 102 -0.45 14.46 16.50
CA ALA A 102 -1.39 13.41 16.91
C ALA A 102 -2.81 13.59 16.33
N ALA A 103 -2.99 14.52 15.41
CA ALA A 103 -4.28 14.79 14.76
C ALA A 103 -4.22 14.63 13.22
N PRO A 104 -3.83 13.43 12.68
CA PRO A 104 -3.64 13.21 11.24
C PRO A 104 -4.87 13.57 10.41
N GLU A 105 -6.09 13.26 10.88
CA GLU A 105 -7.34 13.61 10.21
C GLU A 105 -7.54 15.13 9.98
N ARG A 106 -6.95 15.96 10.85
CA ARG A 106 -6.98 17.42 10.67
C ARG A 106 -5.97 17.85 9.62
N LEU A 107 -4.85 17.13 9.51
CA LEU A 107 -3.71 17.50 8.68
C LEU A 107 -3.80 16.94 7.24
N ILE A 108 -4.68 15.96 7.00
CA ILE A 108 -4.82 15.37 5.64
C ILE A 108 -5.19 16.40 4.59
N GLY A 109 -5.91 17.48 4.98
CA GLY A 109 -6.25 18.58 4.08
C GLY A 109 -5.03 19.26 3.48
N VAL A 110 -3.94 19.40 4.24
CA VAL A 110 -2.66 19.97 3.78
C VAL A 110 -2.07 19.13 2.65
N LEU A 111 -2.14 17.79 2.77
CA LEU A 111 -1.59 16.86 1.78
C LEU A 111 -2.43 16.88 0.48
N ARG A 112 -3.75 17.03 0.61
CA ARG A 112 -4.66 17.20 -0.53
C ARG A 112 -4.44 18.53 -1.26
N ASP A 113 -4.20 19.61 -0.51
CA ASP A 113 -3.87 20.91 -1.12
C ASP A 113 -2.54 20.86 -1.88
N ALA A 114 -1.55 20.10 -1.38
CA ALA A 114 -0.28 19.89 -2.07
C ALA A 114 -0.47 19.12 -3.40
N GLU A 115 -1.38 18.14 -3.46
CA GLU A 115 -1.73 17.45 -4.70
C GLU A 115 -2.30 18.41 -5.75
N VAL A 116 -3.22 19.31 -5.34
CA VAL A 116 -3.80 20.33 -6.23
C VAL A 116 -2.69 21.21 -6.85
N LEU A 117 -1.58 21.39 -6.14
CA LEU A 117 -0.40 22.11 -6.62
C LEU A 117 0.56 21.22 -7.46
N GLY A 118 0.16 19.98 -7.78
CA GLY A 118 0.86 19.08 -8.67
C GLY A 118 1.82 18.10 -7.98
N SER A 119 1.72 17.93 -6.67
CA SER A 119 2.61 17.05 -5.92
C SER A 119 1.83 16.14 -4.95
N PRO A 120 1.47 14.91 -5.37
CA PRO A 120 0.84 13.95 -4.48
C PRO A 120 1.86 13.45 -3.45
N VAL A 121 1.76 13.94 -2.22
CA VAL A 121 2.65 13.60 -1.10
C VAL A 121 1.89 12.93 0.05
N TYR A 122 0.88 12.16 -0.26
CA TYR A 122 0.01 11.48 0.70
C TYR A 122 0.74 10.56 1.66
N PHE A 123 1.88 9.99 1.24
CA PHE A 123 2.70 9.14 2.08
C PHE A 123 3.16 9.82 3.38
N VAL A 124 3.13 11.16 3.47
CA VAL A 124 3.43 11.91 4.69
C VAL A 124 2.44 11.58 5.82
N GLU A 125 1.19 11.16 5.51
CA GLU A 125 0.24 10.72 6.53
C GLU A 125 0.75 9.51 7.32
N VAL A 126 1.56 8.64 6.72
CA VAL A 126 2.17 7.49 7.40
C VAL A 126 3.03 7.96 8.58
N ALA A 127 3.85 9.02 8.41
CA ALA A 127 4.65 9.57 9.51
C ALA A 127 3.78 10.14 10.65
N LEU A 128 2.63 10.75 10.34
CA LEU A 128 1.70 11.23 11.36
C LEU A 128 1.10 10.08 12.16
N TRP A 129 0.71 8.99 11.51
CA TRP A 129 0.22 7.79 12.21
C TRP A 129 1.33 7.05 12.96
N ASP A 130 2.57 7.14 12.52
CA ASP A 130 3.73 6.62 13.25
C ASP A 130 3.91 7.37 14.58
N ILE A 131 3.75 8.71 14.58
CA ILE A 131 3.70 9.52 15.81
C ILE A 131 2.57 9.05 16.72
N VAL A 132 1.35 8.89 16.21
CA VAL A 132 0.20 8.44 17.00
C VAL A 132 0.46 7.06 17.64
N GLY A 133 1.01 6.12 16.88
CA GLY A 133 1.34 4.80 17.38
C GLY A 133 2.42 4.83 18.47
N LYS A 134 3.46 5.64 18.29
CA LYS A 134 4.54 5.84 19.26
C LYS A 134 4.04 6.53 20.54
N LEU A 135 3.20 7.55 20.43
CA LEU A 135 2.54 8.19 21.58
C LEU A 135 1.65 7.23 22.37
N ALA A 136 0.91 6.38 21.67
CA ALA A 136 0.03 5.39 22.28
C ALA A 136 0.79 4.17 22.85
N GLY A 137 2.09 4.04 22.56
CA GLY A 137 2.88 2.87 22.91
C GLY A 137 2.41 1.58 22.22
N MET A 138 1.76 1.68 21.05
CA MET A 138 1.12 0.55 20.35
C MET A 138 1.46 0.51 18.87
N PRO A 139 1.48 -0.68 18.25
CA PRO A 139 1.50 -0.81 16.80
C PRO A 139 0.24 -0.21 16.18
N VAL A 140 0.40 0.49 15.05
CA VAL A 140 -0.71 1.19 14.38
C VAL A 140 -1.87 0.27 14.02
N TYR A 141 -1.64 -0.96 13.55
CA TYR A 141 -2.72 -1.88 13.20
C TYR A 141 -3.61 -2.24 14.42
N ARG A 142 -3.06 -2.26 15.63
CA ARG A 142 -3.81 -2.49 16.87
C ARG A 142 -4.69 -1.30 17.23
N LEU A 143 -4.20 -0.09 17.01
CA LEU A 143 -5.02 1.14 17.15
C LEU A 143 -6.21 1.14 16.19
N TRP A 144 -6.06 0.50 15.05
CA TRP A 144 -7.09 0.46 14.01
C TRP A 144 -8.01 -0.76 14.09
N GLY A 145 -7.88 -1.62 15.11
CA GLY A 145 -8.83 -2.68 15.38
C GLY A 145 -8.30 -4.11 15.23
N ALA A 146 -7.07 -4.32 14.72
CA ALA A 146 -6.37 -5.61 14.68
C ALA A 146 -7.24 -6.78 14.17
N ALA A 147 -7.64 -6.75 12.91
CA ALA A 147 -8.47 -7.80 12.31
C ALA A 147 -7.72 -9.15 12.19
N THR A 148 -6.40 -9.10 11.95
CA THR A 148 -5.54 -10.30 11.91
C THR A 148 -4.12 -9.98 12.37
N GLU A 149 -3.42 -11.00 12.84
CA GLU A 149 -1.99 -10.91 13.20
C GLU A 149 -1.06 -11.53 12.14
N ARG A 150 -1.64 -12.19 11.14
CA ARG A 150 -0.90 -12.83 10.04
C ARG A 150 -1.63 -12.60 8.72
N VAL A 151 -0.92 -12.16 7.71
CA VAL A 151 -1.45 -11.86 6.38
C VAL A 151 -0.75 -12.74 5.37
N ARG A 152 -1.50 -13.46 4.55
CA ARG A 152 -0.95 -14.30 3.48
C ARG A 152 -0.41 -13.45 2.35
N ALA A 153 0.87 -13.65 1.99
CA ALA A 153 1.52 -12.92 0.92
C ALA A 153 1.46 -13.68 -0.42
N TYR A 154 1.48 -12.92 -1.51
CA TYR A 154 1.84 -13.41 -2.83
C TYR A 154 3.14 -12.75 -3.30
N CYS A 155 3.96 -13.52 -4.02
CA CYS A 155 5.16 -12.99 -4.63
C CYS A 155 4.77 -12.17 -5.87
N ALA A 156 5.04 -10.87 -5.86
CA ALA A 156 4.88 -10.02 -7.04
C ALA A 156 6.16 -10.03 -7.86
N THR A 157 6.09 -10.56 -9.09
CA THR A 157 7.20 -10.49 -10.05
C THR A 157 7.14 -9.19 -10.84
N GLY A 158 8.27 -8.74 -11.40
CA GLY A 158 8.37 -7.44 -12.06
C GLY A 158 8.78 -7.48 -13.51
N GLU A 159 9.36 -8.58 -13.99
CA GLU A 159 9.90 -8.66 -15.34
C GLU A 159 9.07 -9.58 -16.24
N VAL A 160 9.11 -9.33 -17.55
CA VAL A 160 8.69 -10.32 -18.57
C VAL A 160 9.83 -11.32 -18.75
N ARG A 161 9.51 -12.59 -18.62
CA ARG A 161 10.50 -13.70 -18.78
C ARG A 161 9.93 -14.79 -19.68
N THR A 162 10.84 -15.58 -20.33
CA THR A 162 10.40 -16.75 -21.10
C THR A 162 9.70 -17.78 -20.19
N ALA A 163 8.89 -18.64 -20.78
CA ALA A 163 8.14 -19.66 -20.04
C ALA A 163 9.07 -20.56 -19.20
N GLU A 164 10.19 -20.99 -19.78
CA GLU A 164 11.18 -21.86 -19.11
C GLU A 164 11.79 -21.16 -17.89
N ARG A 165 12.19 -19.90 -18.06
CA ARG A 165 12.77 -19.12 -16.99
C ARG A 165 11.76 -18.84 -15.89
N ARG A 166 10.54 -18.42 -16.24
CA ARG A 166 9.48 -18.14 -15.28
C ARG A 166 9.05 -19.37 -14.49
N VAL A 167 9.02 -20.54 -15.11
CA VAL A 167 8.78 -21.82 -14.41
C VAL A 167 9.86 -22.08 -13.36
N GLU A 168 11.13 -21.87 -13.70
CA GLU A 168 12.23 -22.05 -12.73
C GLU A 168 12.12 -21.05 -11.56
N ASP A 169 11.81 -19.78 -11.84
CA ASP A 169 11.61 -18.77 -10.81
C ASP A 169 10.41 -19.13 -9.90
N CYS A 170 9.29 -19.60 -10.48
CA CYS A 170 8.13 -20.02 -9.69
C CYS A 170 8.40 -21.25 -8.82
N ARG A 171 9.31 -22.17 -9.24
CA ARG A 171 9.76 -23.27 -8.38
C ARG A 171 10.51 -22.73 -7.15
N ARG A 172 11.38 -21.71 -7.33
CA ARG A 172 12.09 -21.06 -6.22
C ARG A 172 11.13 -20.32 -5.31
N ILE A 173 10.22 -19.52 -5.88
CA ILE A 173 9.17 -18.79 -5.15
C ILE A 173 8.36 -19.76 -4.27
N ALA A 174 7.96 -20.91 -4.81
CA ALA A 174 7.25 -21.93 -4.04
C ALA A 174 8.13 -22.58 -2.95
N ALA A 175 9.42 -22.77 -3.21
CA ALA A 175 10.39 -23.29 -2.24
C ALA A 175 10.66 -22.29 -1.11
N ASP A 176 10.66 -20.98 -1.39
CA ASP A 176 10.80 -19.91 -0.42
C ASP A 176 9.57 -19.77 0.52
N GLY A 177 8.48 -20.47 0.23
CA GLY A 177 7.30 -20.52 1.09
C GLY A 177 6.06 -19.84 0.51
N PHE A 178 6.15 -19.09 -0.58
CA PHE A 178 4.99 -18.47 -1.21
C PHE A 178 3.98 -19.51 -1.73
N ARG A 179 2.69 -19.16 -1.67
CA ARG A 179 1.59 -19.97 -2.17
C ARG A 179 0.82 -19.28 -3.29
N ALA A 180 1.24 -18.08 -3.67
CA ALA A 180 0.69 -17.33 -4.78
C ALA A 180 1.78 -16.48 -5.46
N VAL A 181 1.65 -16.26 -6.76
CA VAL A 181 2.55 -15.44 -7.58
C VAL A 181 1.77 -14.55 -8.53
N LYS A 182 2.18 -13.30 -8.69
CA LYS A 182 1.68 -12.37 -9.72
C LYS A 182 2.65 -12.35 -10.90
N LEU A 183 2.15 -12.63 -12.10
CA LEU A 183 2.88 -12.65 -13.35
C LEU A 183 2.53 -11.42 -14.19
N ARG A 184 3.47 -10.93 -15.00
CA ARG A 184 3.31 -9.73 -15.83
C ARG A 184 2.91 -10.07 -17.26
N PHE A 185 1.95 -9.33 -17.82
CA PHE A 185 1.46 -9.46 -19.18
C PHE A 185 1.81 -8.20 -19.98
N HIS A 186 2.99 -8.19 -20.59
CA HIS A 186 3.52 -7.04 -21.32
C HIS A 186 4.11 -7.37 -22.70
N SER A 187 3.91 -8.59 -23.18
CA SER A 187 4.28 -8.94 -24.56
C SER A 187 3.39 -8.21 -25.56
N ASP A 188 3.92 -7.86 -26.72
CA ASP A 188 3.13 -7.24 -27.81
C ASP A 188 1.94 -8.14 -28.23
N ASP A 189 2.13 -9.45 -28.15
CA ASP A 189 1.08 -10.44 -28.32
C ASP A 189 0.78 -11.11 -26.98
N PRO A 190 -0.38 -10.85 -26.35
CA PRO A 190 -0.76 -11.45 -25.07
C PRO A 190 -0.78 -12.98 -25.07
N ARG A 191 -0.83 -13.61 -26.25
CA ARG A 191 -0.75 -15.08 -26.37
C ARG A 191 0.59 -15.63 -25.91
N GLU A 192 1.67 -14.86 -26.04
CA GLU A 192 2.97 -15.26 -25.52
C GLU A 192 2.97 -15.29 -23.98
N ASP A 193 2.34 -14.31 -23.35
CA ASP A 193 2.19 -14.28 -21.88
C ASP A 193 1.26 -15.39 -21.39
N ILE A 194 0.19 -15.73 -22.13
CA ILE A 194 -0.67 -16.88 -21.81
C ILE A 194 0.13 -18.18 -21.79
N LYS A 195 1.06 -18.39 -22.72
CA LYS A 195 1.94 -19.58 -22.74
C LYS A 195 2.80 -19.67 -21.47
N VAL A 196 3.23 -18.55 -20.91
CA VAL A 196 3.95 -18.50 -19.63
C VAL A 196 3.07 -19.01 -18.50
N VAL A 197 1.83 -18.54 -18.41
CA VAL A 197 0.84 -19.01 -17.40
C VAL A 197 0.57 -20.50 -17.56
N GLU A 198 0.36 -20.98 -18.80
CA GLU A 198 0.14 -22.41 -19.10
C GLU A 198 1.33 -23.27 -18.64
N ALA A 199 2.55 -22.81 -18.88
CA ALA A 199 3.76 -23.51 -18.47
C ALA A 199 3.88 -23.58 -16.93
N VAL A 200 3.66 -22.46 -16.24
CA VAL A 200 3.67 -22.39 -14.77
C VAL A 200 2.57 -23.28 -14.18
N ARG A 201 1.35 -23.21 -14.69
CA ARG A 201 0.22 -24.03 -14.22
C ARG A 201 0.49 -25.53 -14.45
N ARG A 202 1.00 -25.92 -15.60
CA ARG A 202 1.32 -27.30 -15.90
C ARG A 202 2.39 -27.88 -14.95
N GLU A 203 3.38 -27.06 -14.59
CA GLU A 203 4.51 -27.50 -13.75
C GLU A 203 4.17 -27.52 -12.26
N LEU A 204 3.49 -26.49 -11.78
CA LEU A 204 3.25 -26.28 -10.36
C LEU A 204 1.84 -26.71 -9.91
N GLY A 205 0.90 -26.86 -10.84
CA GLY A 205 -0.47 -27.22 -10.51
C GLY A 205 -1.06 -26.22 -9.50
N ASP A 206 -1.74 -26.74 -8.48
CA ASP A 206 -2.39 -25.97 -7.44
C ASP A 206 -1.46 -25.60 -6.27
N ARG A 207 -0.18 -25.98 -6.34
CA ARG A 207 0.81 -25.61 -5.32
C ARG A 207 1.06 -24.11 -5.27
N LEU A 208 0.78 -23.40 -6.36
CA LEU A 208 0.97 -21.96 -6.49
C LEU A 208 -0.27 -21.34 -7.18
N ALA A 209 -1.00 -20.52 -6.47
CA ALA A 209 -2.05 -19.70 -7.06
C ALA A 209 -1.42 -18.67 -8.02
N ILE A 210 -2.04 -18.45 -9.18
CA ILE A 210 -1.51 -17.52 -10.19
C ILE A 210 -2.42 -16.30 -10.25
N LEU A 211 -1.80 -15.14 -10.20
CA LEU A 211 -2.37 -13.83 -10.40
C LEU A 211 -1.71 -13.21 -11.63
N VAL A 212 -2.41 -12.38 -12.35
CA VAL A 212 -1.88 -11.74 -13.57
C VAL A 212 -2.10 -10.26 -13.51
N ASP A 213 -1.07 -9.50 -13.88
CA ASP A 213 -1.15 -8.05 -14.04
C ASP A 213 -0.85 -7.66 -15.49
N ALA A 214 -1.79 -6.97 -16.11
CA ALA A 214 -1.69 -6.48 -17.48
C ALA A 214 -1.18 -5.04 -17.57
N ASN A 215 -1.16 -4.30 -16.45
CA ASN A 215 -0.71 -2.91 -16.34
C ASN A 215 -1.26 -1.97 -17.45
N GLN A 216 -2.54 -2.14 -17.83
CA GLN A 216 -3.16 -1.32 -18.87
C GLN A 216 -3.82 -0.04 -18.34
N ALA A 217 -3.93 0.11 -17.00
CA ALA A 217 -4.63 1.24 -16.38
C ALA A 217 -3.91 2.58 -16.55
N GLY A 218 -2.59 2.56 -16.55
CA GLY A 218 -1.73 3.76 -16.61
C GLY A 218 -1.07 4.02 -17.95
N VAL A 219 -1.42 3.29 -19.01
CA VAL A 219 -0.78 3.46 -20.34
C VAL A 219 -1.11 4.83 -20.92
N LEU A 220 -0.13 5.68 -20.98
CA LEU A 220 -0.21 6.96 -21.67
C LEU A 220 0.16 6.77 -23.15
N PRO A 221 -0.68 7.19 -24.11
CA PRO A 221 -0.34 7.18 -25.51
C PRO A 221 0.99 7.92 -25.75
N GLY A 222 1.93 7.27 -26.42
CA GLY A 222 3.25 7.84 -26.73
C GLY A 222 4.31 7.68 -25.64
N MET A 223 3.94 7.22 -24.46
CA MET A 223 4.89 6.95 -23.36
C MET A 223 5.42 5.52 -23.27
N GLY A 224 5.06 4.56 -24.04
CA GLY A 224 5.60 3.21 -24.05
C GLY A 224 5.23 2.48 -25.30
N GLY A 225 6.06 1.59 -25.74
CA GLY A 225 5.81 0.73 -26.89
C GLY A 225 4.63 -0.23 -26.72
N HIS A 226 4.02 -0.30 -25.53
CA HIS A 226 2.90 -1.19 -25.28
C HIS A 226 1.61 -0.64 -25.89
N ARG A 227 1.01 -1.45 -26.74
CA ARG A 227 -0.30 -1.15 -27.31
C ARG A 227 -1.36 -1.40 -26.23
N GLN A 228 -2.13 -0.36 -25.89
CA GLN A 228 -3.26 -0.51 -25.01
C GLN A 228 -4.23 -1.58 -25.53
N TRP A 229 -4.67 -2.46 -24.66
CA TRP A 229 -5.61 -3.51 -25.03
C TRP A 229 -6.97 -2.93 -25.43
N SER A 230 -7.52 -3.49 -26.50
CA SER A 230 -8.92 -3.28 -26.81
C SER A 230 -9.79 -4.04 -25.81
N PHE A 231 -11.05 -3.63 -25.65
CA PHE A 231 -12.01 -4.39 -24.85
C PHE A 231 -12.10 -5.86 -25.28
N GLN A 232 -12.04 -6.13 -26.60
CA GLN A 232 -12.10 -7.51 -27.11
C GLN A 232 -10.82 -8.30 -26.74
N THR A 233 -9.66 -7.64 -26.77
CA THR A 233 -8.40 -8.26 -26.31
C THR A 233 -8.52 -8.65 -24.83
N ALA A 234 -8.98 -7.74 -23.98
CA ALA A 234 -9.18 -8.00 -22.54
C ALA A 234 -10.15 -9.17 -22.31
N VAL A 235 -11.27 -9.24 -23.04
CA VAL A 235 -12.22 -10.37 -22.95
C VAL A 235 -11.56 -11.69 -23.35
N ASN A 236 -10.78 -11.71 -24.44
CA ASN A 236 -10.15 -12.94 -24.92
C ASN A 236 -9.08 -13.44 -23.94
N VAL A 237 -8.24 -12.54 -23.44
CA VAL A 237 -7.23 -12.87 -22.42
C VAL A 237 -7.91 -13.38 -21.14
N ALA A 238 -8.91 -12.66 -20.64
CA ALA A 238 -9.61 -13.02 -19.41
C ALA A 238 -10.22 -14.43 -19.48
N ARG A 239 -10.81 -14.83 -20.62
CA ARG A 239 -11.35 -16.18 -20.82
C ARG A 239 -10.29 -17.27 -20.75
N GLU A 240 -9.12 -17.03 -21.35
CA GLU A 240 -8.01 -17.99 -21.27
C GLU A 240 -7.45 -18.08 -19.86
N LEU A 241 -7.31 -16.96 -19.16
CA LEU A 241 -6.87 -16.94 -17.76
C LEU A 241 -7.86 -17.66 -16.84
N GLU A 242 -9.17 -17.48 -17.07
CA GLU A 242 -10.20 -18.18 -16.33
C GLU A 242 -10.13 -19.70 -16.56
N ARG A 243 -9.94 -20.15 -17.82
CA ARG A 243 -9.70 -21.57 -18.16
C ARG A 243 -8.47 -22.15 -17.45
N LEU A 244 -7.45 -21.33 -17.24
CA LEU A 244 -6.21 -21.72 -16.56
C LEU A 244 -6.31 -21.63 -15.03
N GLY A 245 -7.46 -21.24 -14.48
CA GLY A 245 -7.67 -21.13 -13.04
C GLY A 245 -6.87 -20.00 -12.39
N VAL A 246 -6.62 -18.91 -13.13
CA VAL A 246 -6.03 -17.69 -12.57
C VAL A 246 -7.01 -17.06 -11.60
N VAL A 247 -6.51 -16.52 -10.48
CA VAL A 247 -7.35 -15.93 -9.41
C VAL A 247 -7.88 -14.58 -9.82
N TRP A 248 -7.00 -13.67 -10.27
CA TRP A 248 -7.42 -12.36 -10.78
C TRP A 248 -6.61 -11.90 -11.98
N LEU A 249 -7.23 -11.01 -12.77
CA LEU A 249 -6.60 -10.19 -13.79
C LEU A 249 -6.61 -8.73 -13.33
N GLU A 250 -5.43 -8.18 -13.13
CA GLU A 250 -5.19 -6.83 -12.67
C GLU A 250 -5.03 -5.88 -13.86
N GLU A 251 -5.67 -4.72 -13.77
CA GLU A 251 -5.58 -3.60 -14.71
C GLU A 251 -5.71 -3.97 -16.20
N PRO A 252 -6.73 -4.71 -16.65
CA PRO A 252 -6.85 -5.12 -18.06
C PRO A 252 -7.28 -4.01 -19.03
N LEU A 253 -7.73 -2.87 -18.51
CA LEU A 253 -8.22 -1.72 -19.27
C LEU A 253 -7.77 -0.41 -18.58
N SER A 254 -7.92 0.72 -19.29
CA SER A 254 -7.68 2.05 -18.67
C SER A 254 -8.49 2.19 -17.38
N ARG A 255 -7.85 2.74 -16.33
CA ARG A 255 -8.50 3.01 -15.03
C ARG A 255 -9.71 3.95 -15.13
N HIS A 256 -9.82 4.71 -16.22
CA HIS A 256 -10.95 5.61 -16.47
C HIS A 256 -12.04 5.01 -17.37
N ASP A 257 -11.84 3.78 -17.87
CA ASP A 257 -12.89 3.08 -18.63
C ASP A 257 -13.84 2.30 -17.69
N TYR A 258 -14.51 3.03 -16.80
CA TYR A 258 -15.46 2.45 -15.83
C TYR A 258 -16.51 1.55 -16.49
N ALA A 259 -17.01 1.96 -17.66
CA ALA A 259 -18.00 1.18 -18.40
C ALA A 259 -17.42 -0.11 -18.99
N GLY A 260 -16.20 -0.05 -19.51
CA GLY A 260 -15.47 -1.22 -20.02
C GLY A 260 -15.13 -2.20 -18.91
N LEU A 261 -14.59 -1.71 -17.79
CA LEU A 261 -14.28 -2.53 -16.61
C LEU A 261 -15.52 -3.24 -16.08
N ARG A 262 -16.63 -2.53 -15.88
CA ARG A 262 -17.91 -3.14 -15.48
C ARG A 262 -18.38 -4.20 -16.46
N ARG A 263 -18.40 -3.90 -17.77
CA ARG A 263 -18.82 -4.84 -18.80
C ARG A 263 -17.91 -6.05 -18.89
N LEU A 264 -16.61 -5.91 -18.61
CA LEU A 264 -15.68 -7.03 -18.57
C LEU A 264 -15.99 -7.92 -17.36
N ARG A 265 -16.10 -7.33 -16.17
CA ARG A 265 -16.45 -8.02 -14.93
C ARG A 265 -17.74 -8.84 -15.06
N ASP A 266 -18.79 -8.28 -15.67
CA ASP A 266 -20.07 -8.95 -15.88
C ASP A 266 -19.98 -10.17 -16.82
N ARG A 267 -18.85 -10.39 -17.50
CA ARG A 267 -18.61 -11.54 -18.42
C ARG A 267 -17.78 -12.65 -17.80
N LEU A 268 -17.24 -12.43 -16.62
CA LEU A 268 -16.36 -13.37 -15.94
C LEU A 268 -17.16 -14.22 -14.95
N GLY A 269 -16.75 -15.47 -14.76
CA GLY A 269 -17.37 -16.40 -13.83
C GLY A 269 -16.57 -16.53 -12.53
N THR A 270 -15.35 -17.03 -12.64
CA THR A 270 -14.47 -17.30 -11.49
C THR A 270 -13.26 -16.39 -11.42
N LEU A 271 -12.83 -15.81 -12.55
CA LEU A 271 -11.72 -14.87 -12.60
C LEU A 271 -12.19 -13.52 -12.03
N GLN A 272 -11.48 -13.01 -11.02
CA GLN A 272 -11.75 -11.70 -10.45
C GLN A 272 -11.06 -10.60 -11.27
N LEU A 273 -11.62 -9.39 -11.30
CA LEU A 273 -10.93 -8.20 -11.76
C LEU A 273 -10.34 -7.44 -10.56
N ALA A 274 -9.07 -7.08 -10.68
CA ALA A 274 -8.34 -6.30 -9.70
C ALA A 274 -7.84 -4.98 -10.31
N GLY A 275 -7.65 -3.96 -9.47
CA GLY A 275 -7.07 -2.70 -9.88
C GLY A 275 -7.29 -1.58 -8.89
N GLY A 276 -6.69 -0.42 -9.18
CA GLY A 276 -6.82 0.76 -8.34
C GLY A 276 -5.50 1.35 -7.85
N GLU A 277 -4.36 0.75 -8.12
CA GLU A 277 -3.05 1.28 -7.70
C GLU A 277 -2.79 2.70 -8.22
N ASN A 278 -3.26 2.98 -9.44
CA ASN A 278 -3.12 4.26 -10.12
C ASN A 278 -4.34 5.21 -9.92
N ASN A 279 -5.30 4.85 -9.07
CA ASN A 279 -6.44 5.69 -8.72
C ASN A 279 -6.14 6.48 -7.44
N HIS A 280 -6.66 7.72 -7.35
CA HIS A 280 -6.35 8.62 -6.25
C HIS A 280 -7.62 9.12 -5.54
N GLY A 281 -7.52 9.23 -4.22
CA GLY A 281 -8.56 9.82 -3.40
C GLY A 281 -9.78 8.93 -3.17
N ILE A 282 -10.39 9.09 -1.99
CA ILE A 282 -11.58 8.32 -1.59
C ILE A 282 -12.75 8.46 -2.57
N GLN A 283 -12.86 9.62 -3.25
CA GLN A 283 -13.94 9.92 -4.20
C GLN A 283 -13.84 9.04 -5.44
N GLU A 284 -12.63 8.83 -5.95
CA GLU A 284 -12.42 7.97 -7.12
C GLU A 284 -12.69 6.50 -6.76
N PHE A 285 -12.23 6.04 -5.59
CA PHE A 285 -12.55 4.70 -5.12
C PHE A 285 -14.05 4.50 -4.84
N ALA A 286 -14.75 5.50 -4.31
CA ALA A 286 -16.20 5.45 -4.16
C ALA A 286 -16.89 5.30 -5.53
N LEU A 287 -16.39 5.97 -6.57
CA LEU A 287 -16.88 5.83 -7.93
C LEU A 287 -16.59 4.43 -8.51
N LEU A 288 -15.40 3.86 -8.29
CA LEU A 288 -15.07 2.50 -8.70
C LEU A 288 -16.03 1.46 -8.07
N VAL A 289 -16.34 1.64 -6.77
CA VAL A 289 -17.31 0.81 -6.04
C VAL A 289 -18.72 0.99 -6.63
N GLU A 290 -19.19 2.24 -6.79
CA GLU A 290 -20.52 2.55 -7.35
C GLU A 290 -20.71 1.95 -8.75
N LYS A 291 -19.70 2.07 -9.60
CA LYS A 291 -19.74 1.56 -10.98
C LYS A 291 -19.52 0.04 -11.05
N GLY A 292 -19.04 -0.57 -9.97
CA GLY A 292 -18.76 -2.01 -9.91
C GLY A 292 -17.62 -2.44 -10.85
N CYS A 293 -16.54 -1.66 -10.87
CA CYS A 293 -15.43 -1.84 -11.79
C CYS A 293 -14.57 -3.07 -11.47
N TYR A 294 -14.32 -3.34 -10.19
CA TYR A 294 -13.41 -4.37 -9.72
C TYR A 294 -14.05 -5.26 -8.65
N ASP A 295 -13.52 -6.46 -8.48
CA ASP A 295 -13.79 -7.37 -7.36
C ASP A 295 -12.80 -7.14 -6.23
N VAL A 296 -11.55 -6.78 -6.60
CA VAL A 296 -10.43 -6.52 -5.70
C VAL A 296 -9.93 -5.10 -5.93
N LEU A 297 -10.01 -4.25 -4.92
CA LEU A 297 -9.44 -2.90 -4.95
C LEU A 297 -7.99 -2.94 -4.43
N GLN A 298 -7.10 -2.24 -5.14
CA GLN A 298 -5.66 -2.27 -4.88
C GLN A 298 -5.07 -0.86 -4.61
N PRO A 299 -5.66 -0.05 -3.68
CA PRO A 299 -5.04 1.22 -3.30
C PRO A 299 -3.67 0.98 -2.65
N ASP A 300 -2.78 1.97 -2.70
CA ASP A 300 -1.48 1.93 -2.04
C ASP A 300 -1.34 3.09 -1.04
N ALA A 301 -0.91 2.77 0.18
CA ALA A 301 -0.77 3.71 1.30
C ALA A 301 0.19 4.88 1.02
N VAL A 302 1.08 4.74 0.04
CA VAL A 302 2.07 5.76 -0.30
C VAL A 302 1.84 6.40 -1.68
N LEU A 303 0.91 5.84 -2.49
CA LEU A 303 0.60 6.35 -3.83
C LEU A 303 -0.81 6.90 -3.97
N SER A 304 -1.84 6.13 -3.53
CA SER A 304 -3.24 6.43 -3.87
C SER A 304 -3.87 7.52 -3.02
N GLU A 305 -3.62 7.48 -1.74
CA GLU A 305 -3.98 8.48 -0.72
C GLU A 305 -3.21 8.14 0.57
N GLY A 306 -3.49 8.76 1.71
CA GLY A 306 -2.88 8.40 2.98
C GLY A 306 -3.36 7.04 3.50
N VAL A 307 -2.56 6.39 4.32
CA VAL A 307 -2.80 5.02 4.81
C VAL A 307 -4.12 4.86 5.56
N TYR A 308 -4.54 5.85 6.35
CA TYR A 308 -5.81 5.80 7.06
C TYR A 308 -7.00 6.15 6.16
N GLN A 309 -6.77 6.96 5.14
CA GLN A 309 -7.81 7.21 4.13
C GLN A 309 -8.15 5.93 3.36
N ILE A 310 -7.14 5.09 3.09
CA ILE A 310 -7.36 3.77 2.48
C ILE A 310 -8.16 2.85 3.42
N LYS A 311 -7.99 2.96 4.74
CA LYS A 311 -8.87 2.25 5.68
C LYS A 311 -10.34 2.64 5.52
N LYS A 312 -10.64 3.91 5.21
CA LYS A 312 -12.02 4.35 4.88
C LYS A 312 -12.49 3.77 3.55
N ILE A 313 -11.60 3.72 2.55
CA ILE A 313 -11.86 3.03 1.27
C ILE A 313 -12.19 1.55 1.52
N ALA A 314 -11.44 0.89 2.41
CA ALA A 314 -11.69 -0.51 2.77
C ALA A 314 -13.07 -0.71 3.40
N ALA A 315 -13.56 0.22 4.23
CA ALA A 315 -14.91 0.17 4.78
C ALA A 315 -16.00 0.34 3.70
N LEU A 316 -15.77 1.21 2.70
CA LEU A 316 -16.67 1.33 1.54
C LEU A 316 -16.71 0.03 0.73
N ALA A 317 -15.55 -0.58 0.49
CA ALA A 317 -15.41 -1.85 -0.20
C ALA A 317 -16.11 -2.99 0.56
N GLU A 318 -15.93 -3.07 1.89
CA GLU A 318 -16.60 -4.05 2.76
C GLU A 318 -18.11 -3.95 2.64
N ALA A 319 -18.67 -2.75 2.72
CA ALA A 319 -20.10 -2.52 2.57
C ALA A 319 -20.67 -2.96 1.20
N ALA A 320 -19.83 -2.99 0.17
CA ALA A 320 -20.16 -3.46 -1.18
C ALA A 320 -19.79 -4.94 -1.41
N GLY A 321 -19.27 -5.65 -0.42
CA GLY A 321 -18.82 -7.05 -0.54
C GLY A 321 -17.55 -7.23 -1.36
N LEU A 322 -16.71 -6.19 -1.47
CA LEU A 322 -15.46 -6.20 -2.22
C LEU A 322 -14.27 -6.48 -1.32
N VAL A 323 -13.20 -7.01 -1.91
CA VAL A 323 -11.93 -7.29 -1.26
C VAL A 323 -10.97 -6.10 -1.46
N VAL A 324 -10.10 -5.86 -0.47
CA VAL A 324 -8.98 -4.93 -0.59
C VAL A 324 -7.67 -5.70 -0.45
N ALA A 325 -6.83 -5.61 -1.48
CA ALA A 325 -5.49 -6.21 -1.52
C ALA A 325 -4.51 -5.12 -2.02
N PRO A 326 -3.96 -4.29 -1.14
CA PRO A 326 -3.17 -3.13 -1.54
C PRO A 326 -2.00 -3.49 -2.45
N HIS A 327 -1.74 -2.63 -3.43
CA HIS A 327 -0.48 -2.59 -4.16
C HIS A 327 0.64 -2.21 -3.19
N THR A 328 1.82 -2.83 -3.32
CA THR A 328 2.97 -2.54 -2.46
C THR A 328 4.31 -2.53 -3.21
N TRP A 329 4.31 -2.34 -4.52
CA TRP A 329 5.57 -2.22 -5.27
C TRP A 329 6.21 -0.86 -4.95
N THR A 330 6.82 -0.78 -3.78
CA THR A 330 7.48 0.42 -3.28
C THR A 330 8.74 -0.01 -2.51
N HIS A 331 9.07 0.66 -1.42
CA HIS A 331 10.17 0.35 -0.48
C HIS A 331 9.63 -0.28 0.82
N GLY A 332 10.53 -0.78 1.68
CA GLY A 332 10.15 -1.53 2.87
C GLY A 332 9.23 -0.78 3.85
N ILE A 333 9.32 0.56 3.96
CA ILE A 333 8.43 1.36 4.82
C ILE A 333 7.01 1.37 4.25
N GLY A 334 6.84 1.55 2.93
CA GLY A 334 5.55 1.49 2.26
C GLY A 334 4.91 0.10 2.39
N LEU A 335 5.72 -0.96 2.23
CA LEU A 335 5.27 -2.34 2.47
C LEU A 335 4.74 -2.51 3.91
N LEU A 336 5.45 -2.00 4.92
CA LEU A 336 5.01 -2.10 6.32
C LEU A 336 3.76 -1.26 6.59
N ALA A 337 3.62 -0.07 5.98
CA ALA A 337 2.42 0.75 6.09
C ALA A 337 1.19 0.00 5.54
N ASN A 338 1.28 -0.59 4.35
CA ASN A 338 0.24 -1.42 3.76
C ASN A 338 -0.02 -2.70 4.58
N LEU A 339 1.02 -3.31 5.17
CA LEU A 339 0.85 -4.48 6.04
C LEU A 339 0.04 -4.17 7.31
N HIS A 340 0.31 -3.03 7.97
CA HIS A 340 -0.50 -2.56 9.11
C HIS A 340 -1.94 -2.25 8.70
N LEU A 341 -2.14 -1.66 7.53
CA LEU A 341 -3.48 -1.44 6.98
C LEU A 341 -4.23 -2.76 6.82
N VAL A 342 -3.65 -3.72 6.09
CA VAL A 342 -4.26 -5.03 5.79
C VAL A 342 -4.54 -5.81 7.09
N ALA A 343 -3.64 -5.76 8.05
CA ALA A 343 -3.84 -6.40 9.35
C ALA A 343 -4.97 -5.78 10.18
N SER A 344 -5.44 -4.58 9.81
CA SER A 344 -6.50 -3.84 10.51
C SER A 344 -7.88 -3.90 9.84
N ILE A 345 -8.02 -4.55 8.68
CA ILE A 345 -9.27 -4.62 7.92
C ILE A 345 -9.74 -6.07 7.75
N PRO A 346 -11.06 -6.36 7.81
CA PRO A 346 -11.57 -7.73 7.72
C PRO A 346 -11.71 -8.24 6.28
N ASN A 347 -11.84 -7.34 5.30
CA ASN A 347 -12.14 -7.65 3.90
C ASN A 347 -10.86 -7.72 3.03
N THR A 348 -9.87 -8.47 3.48
CA THR A 348 -8.62 -8.71 2.75
C THR A 348 -8.43 -10.18 2.42
N SER A 349 -7.63 -10.50 1.40
CA SER A 349 -7.34 -11.89 0.99
C SER A 349 -5.86 -12.18 0.90
N LEU A 350 -5.13 -11.41 0.12
CA LEU A 350 -3.72 -11.58 -0.20
C LEU A 350 -3.00 -10.24 -0.05
N PHE A 351 -1.72 -10.31 0.28
CA PHE A 351 -0.84 -9.15 0.45
C PHE A 351 0.30 -9.21 -0.56
N GLU A 352 0.52 -8.11 -1.28
CA GLU A 352 1.60 -8.01 -2.25
C GLU A 352 2.96 -7.99 -1.59
N PHE A 353 3.86 -8.84 -2.08
CA PHE A 353 5.25 -8.87 -1.65
C PHE A 353 6.18 -8.86 -2.86
N PRO A 354 6.77 -7.71 -3.22
CA PRO A 354 7.67 -7.58 -4.36
C PRO A 354 8.94 -8.42 -4.19
N HIS A 355 9.18 -9.33 -5.14
CA HIS A 355 10.36 -10.18 -5.11
C HIS A 355 10.68 -10.73 -6.50
N GLU A 356 11.65 -10.14 -7.19
CA GLU A 356 12.10 -10.53 -8.54
C GLU A 356 13.64 -10.62 -8.60
N PRO A 357 14.26 -11.66 -8.01
CA PRO A 357 15.71 -11.83 -8.12
C PRO A 357 16.18 -12.05 -9.58
N PRO A 358 17.41 -11.60 -9.94
CA PRO A 358 18.36 -10.91 -9.07
C PRO A 358 18.16 -9.39 -8.98
N GLY A 359 17.39 -8.76 -9.87
CA GLY A 359 17.29 -7.30 -9.98
C GLY A 359 16.54 -6.64 -8.82
N TRP A 360 15.41 -7.22 -8.41
CA TRP A 360 14.57 -6.67 -7.33
C TRP A 360 14.26 -7.72 -6.24
N PRO A 361 15.26 -8.19 -5.49
CA PRO A 361 15.00 -9.08 -4.36
C PRO A 361 14.41 -8.31 -3.18
N ALA A 362 13.71 -8.99 -2.29
CA ALA A 362 13.15 -8.41 -1.07
C ALA A 362 14.19 -7.67 -0.19
N SER A 363 15.45 -8.08 -0.25
CA SER A 363 16.55 -7.38 0.43
C SER A 363 16.82 -5.98 -0.14
N ALA A 364 16.62 -5.76 -1.44
CA ALA A 364 16.73 -4.44 -2.06
C ALA A 364 15.54 -3.55 -1.66
N LEU A 365 14.32 -4.12 -1.67
CA LEU A 365 13.12 -3.43 -1.22
C LEU A 365 13.26 -2.84 0.19
N SER A 366 13.83 -3.60 1.11
CA SER A 366 13.91 -3.26 2.54
C SER A 366 15.31 -2.85 3.02
N GLN A 367 16.21 -2.47 2.11
CA GLN A 367 17.60 -2.21 2.46
C GLN A 367 17.79 -1.09 3.52
N MET A 368 16.89 -0.11 3.58
CA MET A 368 16.89 0.97 4.58
C MET A 368 16.50 0.52 6.00
N LEU A 369 15.98 -0.71 6.17
CA LEU A 369 15.49 -1.21 7.44
C LEU A 369 16.53 -2.10 8.11
N VAL A 370 16.66 -2.00 9.44
CA VAL A 370 17.48 -2.93 10.24
C VAL A 370 16.89 -4.34 10.14
N GLU A 371 15.61 -4.48 10.49
CA GLU A 371 14.87 -5.74 10.36
C GLU A 371 14.16 -5.80 9.01
N LYS A 372 14.49 -6.79 8.22
CA LYS A 372 13.95 -6.97 6.87
C LYS A 372 12.72 -7.87 6.91
N PRO A 373 11.54 -7.37 6.52
CA PRO A 373 10.33 -8.20 6.48
C PRO A 373 10.53 -9.38 5.52
N TRP A 374 10.10 -10.55 5.98
CA TRP A 374 10.08 -11.78 5.17
C TRP A 374 8.90 -12.65 5.58
N ILE A 375 8.41 -13.46 4.67
CA ILE A 375 7.35 -14.43 4.95
C ILE A 375 7.82 -15.54 5.89
N ASP A 376 6.90 -16.06 6.68
CA ASP A 376 7.12 -17.29 7.46
C ASP A 376 6.97 -18.55 6.58
N GLN A 377 7.17 -19.71 7.18
CA GLN A 377 7.09 -21.02 6.50
C GLN A 377 5.72 -21.34 5.87
N ASP A 378 4.66 -20.63 6.29
CA ASP A 378 3.31 -20.75 5.74
C ASP A 378 3.01 -19.71 4.65
N GLY A 379 3.99 -18.87 4.30
CA GLY A 379 3.86 -17.80 3.32
C GLY A 379 3.09 -16.58 3.83
N CYS A 380 3.13 -16.32 5.12
CA CYS A 380 2.47 -15.18 5.76
C CYS A 380 3.47 -14.18 6.31
N LEU A 381 3.04 -12.92 6.41
CA LEU A 381 3.72 -11.84 7.11
C LEU A 381 2.97 -11.47 8.38
N ALA A 382 3.70 -11.07 9.42
CA ALA A 382 3.15 -10.49 10.64
C ALA A 382 3.55 -9.01 10.72
N PRO A 383 2.62 -8.10 11.08
CA PRO A 383 2.98 -6.71 11.33
C PRO A 383 3.96 -6.60 12.49
N PRO A 384 4.94 -5.70 12.45
CA PRO A 384 5.82 -5.41 13.59
C PRO A 384 5.03 -5.08 14.85
N GLN A 385 5.54 -5.53 16.02
CA GLN A 385 4.84 -5.36 17.30
C GLN A 385 5.31 -4.15 18.11
N ARG A 386 6.36 -3.45 17.64
CA ARG A 386 6.84 -2.21 18.26
C ARG A 386 5.85 -1.05 18.00
N PRO A 387 5.81 -0.02 18.85
CA PRO A 387 4.98 1.18 18.66
C PRO A 387 5.18 1.84 17.29
N GLY A 388 4.14 2.46 16.76
CA GLY A 388 4.13 3.03 15.42
C GLY A 388 3.99 1.96 14.35
N PHE A 389 4.68 2.11 13.23
CA PHE A 389 4.81 1.05 12.21
C PHE A 389 5.92 0.05 12.57
N GLY A 390 6.62 0.26 13.69
CA GLY A 390 7.46 -0.73 14.33
C GLY A 390 8.77 -1.06 13.63
N PHE A 391 9.24 -0.26 12.70
CA PHE A 391 10.53 -0.42 12.02
C PHE A 391 11.63 0.45 12.64
N GLU A 392 12.86 0.15 12.29
CA GLU A 392 14.06 0.91 12.62
C GLU A 392 14.88 1.13 11.36
N LEU A 393 15.38 2.36 11.17
CA LEU A 393 16.21 2.69 10.01
C LEU A 393 17.66 2.23 10.23
N ASP A 394 18.27 1.70 9.19
CA ASP A 394 19.72 1.56 9.08
C ASP A 394 20.31 2.95 8.74
N GLU A 395 20.58 3.75 9.77
CA GLU A 395 21.05 5.12 9.59
C GLU A 395 22.40 5.20 8.88
N GLU A 396 23.26 4.20 9.01
CA GLU A 396 24.53 4.17 8.27
C GLU A 396 24.28 4.03 6.76
N LEU A 397 23.37 3.16 6.38
CA LEU A 397 22.96 2.97 4.98
C LEU A 397 22.23 4.20 4.45
N VAL A 398 21.28 4.74 5.23
CA VAL A 398 20.53 5.95 4.86
C VAL A 398 21.49 7.11 4.61
N GLU A 399 22.47 7.34 5.51
CA GLU A 399 23.46 8.41 5.36
C GLU A 399 24.33 8.20 4.12
N ARG A 400 24.77 6.98 3.88
CA ARG A 400 25.63 6.59 2.74
C ARG A 400 24.99 6.89 1.39
N TYR A 401 23.69 6.65 1.24
CA TYR A 401 22.98 6.80 -0.02
C TYR A 401 22.15 8.10 -0.13
N THR A 402 22.21 8.97 0.87
CA THR A 402 21.58 10.28 0.79
C THR A 402 22.28 11.18 -0.21
N VAL A 403 21.56 11.61 -1.24
CA VAL A 403 22.05 12.51 -2.30
C VAL A 403 21.57 13.94 -2.14
N ALA A 404 20.49 14.19 -1.40
CA ALA A 404 19.98 15.54 -1.09
C ALA A 404 19.27 15.57 0.27
N ARG A 405 19.23 16.78 0.89
CA ARG A 405 18.57 17.04 2.18
C ARG A 405 17.75 18.31 2.09
N PHE A 406 16.61 18.32 2.77
CA PHE A 406 15.66 19.43 2.85
C PHE A 406 15.11 19.56 4.29
N GLY A 407 14.81 20.78 4.74
CA GLY A 407 14.24 21.08 6.07
C GLY A 407 15.20 21.40 7.20
#